data_ee22c77a1fc6cd26d419399860a9d600
#
_entry.id   ee22c77a1fc6cd26d419399860a9d600
#
_cell.length_a   1.000
_cell.length_b   1.000
_cell.length_c   1.000
_cell.angle_alpha   90.00
_cell.angle_beta   90.00
_cell.angle_gamma   90.00
#
_symmetry.space_group_name_H-M   'P 1'
#
loop_
_entity.id
_entity.type
_entity.pdbx_description
1 polymer ?
#
loop_
_entity_poly.entity_id
_entity_poly.type
_entity_poly.pdbx_seq_one_letter_code
_entity_poly.pdbx_strand_id
1 'polypeptide(L)'
;MTRKRRETFSTACSERLISLGNCLRIGIIGMGGFAGTHHDALLRLEAVGECRLVCTCDPNMDGFRQRRRDLDFVGRGVRLFADYLEMLDSCRDELDVVIIPTPVPLHAPMHKACVERGLAVYLEKPPTLNWAELEEMLAVEARAGKLTNVGFNFTVDPQRQALKRRLVDGEFGAVQKVGVSALWPRSDRYYARAGWAGRLLTDGRLILDSCLGNAMAHHVYNALFWCGSGTLWEWGGIEEVSAELYRAHEIEGMDTVFLRAGTSRGIELDIAMSHACAGEPSNEEFVACEAASIQYRVLPGSLERIDTSYEIKWRDGRIETGEEEAMNIVDMNLRAYFAYLRGEMDRPLNRLVDSRPFVHLNGLVYLAAKRITTVSADLTKKTTLPESGTFTSINAIAEAVQCFMTAGQFPSEQGLAWAARGGRAVPGELPSLEAVIAEMSKDVYKHSDSEISRR
;
A
#
# COMPACT_ATOMS: atom_id res chain seq x y z
N MET A 1 -22.68 -41.33 -52.26
CA MET A 1 -23.74 -40.68 -51.49
C MET A 1 -23.82 -41.31 -50.11
N THR A 2 -23.97 -40.53 -49.07
CA THR A 2 -24.28 -40.83 -47.67
C THR A 2 -23.16 -40.72 -46.63
N ARG A 3 -23.50 -39.82 -45.71
CA ARG A 3 -23.02 -39.67 -44.32
C ARG A 3 -21.70 -38.92 -44.05
N LYS A 4 -21.81 -37.56 -44.04
CA LYS A 4 -21.09 -36.68 -43.13
C LYS A 4 -22.07 -35.66 -42.55
N ARG A 5 -22.66 -35.95 -41.39
CA ARG A 5 -23.30 -34.99 -40.48
C ARG A 5 -23.53 -35.71 -39.15
N ARG A 6 -22.57 -35.51 -38.19
CA ARG A 6 -22.74 -35.64 -36.72
C ARG A 6 -21.37 -35.58 -36.08
N GLU A 7 -20.89 -34.38 -35.79
CA GLU A 7 -19.82 -34.14 -34.83
C GLU A 7 -19.55 -32.63 -34.69
N THR A 8 -20.55 -31.84 -34.32
CA THR A 8 -20.33 -30.42 -34.01
C THR A 8 -21.15 -29.89 -32.82
N PHE A 9 -21.74 -30.79 -31.99
CA PHE A 9 -22.53 -30.34 -30.82
C PHE A 9 -21.96 -30.72 -29.46
N SER A 10 -20.80 -31.38 -29.38
CA SER A 10 -20.25 -31.87 -28.12
C SER A 10 -19.12 -30.98 -27.53
N THR A 11 -18.39 -30.27 -28.38
CA THR A 11 -17.23 -29.45 -27.92
C THR A 11 -17.63 -28.15 -27.24
N ALA A 12 -18.63 -27.45 -27.74
CA ALA A 12 -19.09 -26.18 -27.18
C ALA A 12 -19.76 -26.31 -25.77
N CYS A 13 -20.34 -27.49 -25.50
CA CYS A 13 -20.99 -27.77 -24.22
C CYS A 13 -19.96 -28.17 -23.14
N SER A 14 -18.87 -28.87 -23.55
CA SER A 14 -17.75 -29.21 -22.64
C SER A 14 -16.90 -28.01 -22.28
N GLU A 15 -16.64 -27.10 -23.21
CA GLU A 15 -15.91 -25.85 -22.95
C GLU A 15 -16.66 -24.89 -22.02
N ARG A 16 -18.00 -24.83 -22.11
CA ARG A 16 -18.84 -24.08 -21.18
C ARG A 16 -18.91 -24.69 -19.77
N LEU A 17 -18.84 -26.02 -19.66
CA LEU A 17 -18.85 -26.74 -18.37
C LEU A 17 -17.49 -26.68 -17.67
N ILE A 18 -16.38 -26.63 -18.42
CA ILE A 18 -15.02 -26.45 -17.87
C ILE A 18 -14.87 -25.01 -17.33
N SER A 19 -15.52 -24.02 -17.95
CA SER A 19 -15.50 -22.61 -17.50
C SER A 19 -16.27 -22.35 -16.19
N LEU A 20 -17.32 -23.11 -15.89
CA LEU A 20 -18.13 -22.93 -14.67
C LEU A 20 -17.48 -23.43 -13.39
N GLY A 21 -16.50 -24.35 -13.47
CA GLY A 21 -15.74 -24.85 -12.32
C GLY A 21 -14.64 -23.89 -11.81
N ASN A 22 -14.24 -22.90 -12.61
CA ASN A 22 -13.14 -21.97 -12.29
C ASN A 22 -13.60 -20.54 -11.95
N CYS A 23 -14.90 -20.24 -12.02
CA CYS A 23 -15.48 -18.91 -11.74
C CYS A 23 -15.59 -18.73 -10.21
N LEU A 24 -14.75 -17.86 -9.65
CA LEU A 24 -14.74 -17.58 -8.21
C LEU A 24 -15.92 -16.70 -7.78
N ARG A 25 -16.52 -17.03 -6.64
CA ARG A 25 -17.67 -16.33 -6.06
C ARG A 25 -17.18 -15.30 -5.04
N ILE A 26 -17.44 -14.01 -5.33
CA ILE A 26 -16.83 -12.89 -4.64
C ILE A 26 -17.86 -12.17 -3.76
N GLY A 27 -17.48 -11.86 -2.53
CA GLY A 27 -18.08 -10.82 -1.70
C GLY A 27 -17.16 -9.61 -1.61
N ILE A 28 -17.71 -8.40 -1.52
CA ILE A 28 -16.94 -7.19 -1.29
C ILE A 28 -17.53 -6.38 -0.14
N ILE A 29 -16.70 -5.92 0.80
CA ILE A 29 -17.12 -5.09 1.93
C ILE A 29 -16.77 -3.63 1.62
N GLY A 30 -17.78 -2.82 1.30
CA GLY A 30 -17.66 -1.40 0.98
C GLY A 30 -18.09 -1.06 -0.45
N MET A 31 -18.55 0.17 -0.62
CA MET A 31 -18.96 0.75 -1.90
C MET A 31 -18.19 2.02 -2.26
N GLY A 32 -17.69 2.73 -1.23
CA GLY A 32 -17.04 4.02 -1.37
C GLY A 32 -15.52 3.95 -1.51
N GLY A 33 -14.91 5.08 -1.86
CA GLY A 33 -13.46 5.19 -1.98
C GLY A 33 -12.86 4.15 -2.94
N PHE A 34 -11.81 3.47 -2.50
CA PHE A 34 -11.10 2.47 -3.31
C PHE A 34 -11.94 1.21 -3.62
N ALA A 35 -13.03 0.95 -2.86
CA ALA A 35 -13.97 -0.11 -3.19
C ALA A 35 -14.60 0.08 -4.59
N GLY A 36 -14.77 1.31 -5.04
CA GLY A 36 -15.20 1.61 -6.40
C GLY A 36 -14.30 0.99 -7.47
N THR A 37 -12.99 1.12 -7.31
CA THR A 37 -11.98 0.53 -8.22
C THR A 37 -12.09 -1.00 -8.25
N HIS A 38 -12.30 -1.64 -7.09
CA HIS A 38 -12.51 -3.09 -7.04
C HIS A 38 -13.81 -3.53 -7.70
N HIS A 39 -14.91 -2.79 -7.52
CA HIS A 39 -16.16 -3.08 -8.22
C HIS A 39 -16.00 -2.99 -9.75
N ASP A 40 -15.26 -2.01 -10.27
CA ASP A 40 -14.97 -1.88 -11.69
C ASP A 40 -14.07 -3.01 -12.21
N ALA A 41 -13.06 -3.40 -11.44
CA ALA A 41 -12.20 -4.54 -11.73
C ALA A 41 -13.01 -5.85 -11.80
N LEU A 42 -13.87 -6.09 -10.79
CA LEU A 42 -14.72 -7.27 -10.76
C LEU A 42 -15.69 -7.31 -11.95
N LEU A 43 -16.24 -6.16 -12.36
CA LEU A 43 -17.11 -6.11 -13.55
C LEU A 43 -16.38 -6.55 -14.82
N ARG A 44 -15.11 -6.12 -14.99
CA ARG A 44 -14.26 -6.55 -16.13
C ARG A 44 -13.93 -8.05 -16.06
N LEU A 45 -13.57 -8.56 -14.88
CA LEU A 45 -13.21 -9.97 -14.70
C LEU A 45 -14.43 -10.90 -14.80
N GLU A 46 -15.59 -10.44 -14.39
CA GLU A 46 -16.86 -11.15 -14.56
C GLU A 46 -17.25 -11.26 -16.04
N ALA A 47 -17.02 -10.20 -16.84
CA ALA A 47 -17.30 -10.20 -18.27
C ALA A 47 -16.49 -11.27 -19.04
N VAL A 48 -15.34 -11.69 -18.51
CA VAL A 48 -14.51 -12.76 -19.09
C VAL A 48 -14.66 -14.11 -18.37
N GLY A 49 -15.58 -14.20 -17.39
CA GLY A 49 -15.92 -15.44 -16.72
C GLY A 49 -14.95 -15.88 -15.60
N GLU A 50 -14.06 -15.01 -15.16
CA GLU A 50 -13.07 -15.35 -14.11
C GLU A 50 -13.66 -15.35 -12.70
N CYS A 51 -14.69 -14.53 -12.47
CA CYS A 51 -15.36 -14.43 -11.17
C CYS A 51 -16.84 -14.05 -11.35
N ARG A 52 -17.56 -14.04 -10.23
CA ARG A 52 -18.92 -13.51 -10.10
C ARG A 52 -19.06 -12.76 -8.78
N LEU A 53 -19.52 -11.51 -8.80
CA LEU A 53 -19.90 -10.78 -7.61
C LEU A 53 -21.24 -11.32 -7.09
N VAL A 54 -21.24 -11.90 -5.89
CA VAL A 54 -22.43 -12.48 -5.24
C VAL A 54 -23.12 -11.46 -4.33
N CYS A 55 -22.33 -10.74 -3.54
CA CYS A 55 -22.86 -9.78 -2.57
C CYS A 55 -21.89 -8.64 -2.28
N THR A 56 -22.45 -7.54 -1.80
CA THR A 56 -21.69 -6.41 -1.26
C THR A 56 -22.41 -5.79 -0.07
N CYS A 57 -21.68 -5.08 0.79
CA CYS A 57 -22.30 -4.33 1.90
C CYS A 57 -21.65 -2.96 2.07
N ASP A 58 -22.46 -2.01 2.52
CA ASP A 58 -22.03 -0.68 2.98
C ASP A 58 -23.07 -0.11 3.95
N PRO A 59 -22.69 0.44 5.10
CA PRO A 59 -23.66 1.05 6.02
C PRO A 59 -24.48 2.18 5.37
N ASN A 60 -23.90 2.86 4.36
CA ASN A 60 -24.54 3.93 3.59
C ASN A 60 -25.00 3.46 2.21
N MET A 61 -25.56 2.27 2.09
CA MET A 61 -25.98 1.66 0.81
C MET A 61 -26.89 2.59 -0.01
N ASP A 62 -27.72 3.39 0.64
CA ASP A 62 -28.61 4.36 -0.01
C ASP A 62 -27.86 5.52 -0.67
N GLY A 63 -26.71 5.91 -0.17
CA GLY A 63 -25.84 6.92 -0.78
C GLY A 63 -25.26 6.47 -2.13
N PHE A 64 -25.23 5.16 -2.39
CA PHE A 64 -24.66 4.57 -3.60
C PHE A 64 -25.70 4.13 -4.63
N ARG A 65 -26.92 4.69 -4.63
CA ARG A 65 -28.02 4.31 -5.54
C ARG A 65 -27.62 4.43 -7.02
N GLN A 66 -26.91 5.50 -7.40
CA GLN A 66 -26.46 5.66 -8.78
C GLN A 66 -25.42 4.60 -9.15
N ARG A 67 -24.39 4.42 -8.31
CA ARG A 67 -23.34 3.43 -8.52
C ARG A 67 -23.89 2.01 -8.67
N ARG A 68 -24.90 1.63 -7.85
CA ARG A 68 -25.59 0.34 -7.94
C ARG A 68 -26.30 0.13 -9.27
N ARG A 69 -26.88 1.21 -9.86
CA ARG A 69 -27.49 1.16 -11.20
C ARG A 69 -26.43 1.03 -12.28
N ASP A 70 -25.36 1.82 -12.21
CA ASP A 70 -24.26 1.80 -13.19
C ASP A 70 -23.57 0.43 -13.26
N LEU A 71 -23.49 -0.26 -12.13
CA LEU A 71 -22.93 -1.63 -12.01
C LEU A 71 -23.97 -2.73 -12.25
N ASP A 72 -25.21 -2.37 -12.57
CA ASP A 72 -26.35 -3.30 -12.81
C ASP A 72 -26.48 -4.41 -11.74
N PHE A 73 -26.41 -4.04 -10.46
CA PHE A 73 -26.50 -5.03 -9.37
C PHE A 73 -27.80 -5.84 -9.41
N VAL A 74 -28.91 -5.24 -9.82
CA VAL A 74 -30.21 -5.93 -9.92
C VAL A 74 -30.17 -6.97 -11.04
N GLY A 75 -29.74 -6.60 -12.25
CA GLY A 75 -29.66 -7.53 -13.38
C GLY A 75 -28.66 -8.65 -13.16
N ARG A 76 -27.56 -8.38 -12.44
CA ARG A 76 -26.54 -9.37 -12.06
C ARG A 76 -26.91 -10.21 -10.84
N GLY A 77 -28.02 -9.91 -10.16
CA GLY A 77 -28.46 -10.63 -8.96
C GLY A 77 -27.54 -10.46 -7.75
N VAL A 78 -26.84 -9.32 -7.62
CA VAL A 78 -25.96 -9.02 -6.49
C VAL A 78 -26.80 -8.72 -5.25
N ARG A 79 -26.57 -9.45 -4.15
CA ARG A 79 -27.24 -9.21 -2.88
C ARG A 79 -26.60 -8.04 -2.15
N LEU A 80 -27.44 -7.19 -1.52
CA LEU A 80 -27.02 -5.95 -0.86
C LEU A 80 -27.29 -6.04 0.63
N PHE A 81 -26.32 -5.63 1.44
CA PHE A 81 -26.40 -5.64 2.90
C PHE A 81 -25.95 -4.29 3.46
N ALA A 82 -26.46 -3.91 4.63
CA ALA A 82 -25.98 -2.75 5.38
C ALA A 82 -24.85 -3.12 6.36
N ASP A 83 -24.85 -4.37 6.82
CA ASP A 83 -23.90 -4.90 7.80
C ASP A 83 -23.08 -6.05 7.18
N TYR A 84 -21.76 -6.02 7.43
CA TYR A 84 -20.85 -7.03 6.85
C TYR A 84 -20.97 -8.39 7.53
N LEU A 85 -21.30 -8.45 8.83
CA LEU A 85 -21.51 -9.72 9.52
C LEU A 85 -22.76 -10.42 9.00
N GLU A 86 -23.85 -9.66 8.80
CA GLU A 86 -25.08 -10.18 8.18
C GLU A 86 -24.80 -10.70 6.77
N MET A 87 -24.00 -9.96 5.96
CA MET A 87 -23.57 -10.40 4.64
C MET A 87 -22.80 -11.72 4.70
N LEU A 88 -21.80 -11.79 5.57
CA LEU A 88 -20.95 -12.97 5.71
C LEU A 88 -21.75 -14.20 6.15
N ASP A 89 -22.66 -14.05 7.13
CA ASP A 89 -23.47 -15.14 7.63
C ASP A 89 -24.52 -15.63 6.59
N SER A 90 -25.10 -14.68 5.84
CA SER A 90 -26.12 -15.01 4.83
C SER A 90 -25.53 -15.59 3.53
N CYS A 91 -24.25 -15.31 3.22
CA CYS A 91 -23.64 -15.66 1.94
C CYS A 91 -22.49 -16.68 2.07
N ARG A 92 -22.13 -17.11 3.29
CA ARG A 92 -20.95 -17.92 3.58
C ARG A 92 -20.72 -19.07 2.61
N ASP A 93 -21.74 -19.88 2.36
CA ASP A 93 -21.64 -21.09 1.54
C ASP A 93 -21.60 -20.79 0.03
N GLU A 94 -21.84 -19.54 -0.33
CA GLU A 94 -21.86 -19.06 -1.70
C GLU A 94 -20.61 -18.22 -2.05
N LEU A 95 -19.67 -18.05 -1.11
CA LEU A 95 -18.46 -17.24 -1.30
C LEU A 95 -17.20 -18.12 -1.30
N ASP A 96 -16.29 -17.79 -2.19
CA ASP A 96 -14.92 -18.34 -2.21
C ASP A 96 -13.93 -17.32 -1.61
N VAL A 97 -14.16 -16.03 -1.82
CA VAL A 97 -13.27 -14.95 -1.37
C VAL A 97 -14.04 -13.68 -1.04
N VAL A 98 -13.56 -12.94 -0.05
CA VAL A 98 -14.05 -11.61 0.30
C VAL A 98 -12.95 -10.58 0.08
N ILE A 99 -13.28 -9.49 -0.65
CA ILE A 99 -12.41 -8.33 -0.83
C ILE A 99 -12.76 -7.29 0.24
N ILE A 100 -11.75 -6.77 0.94
CA ILE A 100 -11.90 -5.79 2.03
C ILE A 100 -11.14 -4.50 1.69
N PRO A 101 -11.75 -3.56 0.94
CA PRO A 101 -11.16 -2.26 0.60
C PRO A 101 -11.69 -1.14 1.50
N THR A 102 -11.89 -1.41 2.76
CA THR A 102 -12.44 -0.48 3.77
C THR A 102 -11.35 0.43 4.35
N PRO A 103 -11.68 1.43 5.18
CA PRO A 103 -10.70 2.16 5.96
C PRO A 103 -9.85 1.24 6.86
N VAL A 104 -8.55 1.52 6.96
CA VAL A 104 -7.56 0.69 7.66
C VAL A 104 -7.98 0.23 9.06
N PRO A 105 -8.61 1.07 9.93
CA PRO A 105 -9.03 0.63 11.26
C PRO A 105 -10.09 -0.50 11.27
N LEU A 106 -10.72 -0.77 10.13
CA LEU A 106 -11.72 -1.83 9.97
C LEU A 106 -11.13 -3.13 9.41
N HIS A 107 -9.89 -3.11 8.95
CA HIS A 107 -9.27 -4.26 8.29
C HIS A 107 -9.17 -5.48 9.21
N ALA A 108 -8.58 -5.34 10.40
CA ALA A 108 -8.36 -6.47 11.30
C ALA A 108 -9.66 -7.15 11.77
N PRO A 109 -10.70 -6.43 12.25
CA PRO A 109 -11.95 -7.08 12.65
C PRO A 109 -12.68 -7.74 11.46
N MET A 110 -12.67 -7.13 10.26
CA MET A 110 -13.29 -7.72 9.07
C MET A 110 -12.52 -8.93 8.55
N HIS A 111 -11.18 -8.84 8.52
CA HIS A 111 -10.32 -9.98 8.19
C HIS A 111 -10.59 -11.17 9.12
N LYS A 112 -10.59 -10.95 10.44
CA LYS A 112 -10.90 -11.98 11.42
C LYS A 112 -12.26 -12.61 11.16
N ALA A 113 -13.30 -11.80 10.94
CA ALA A 113 -14.65 -12.29 10.70
C ALA A 113 -14.75 -13.17 9.44
N CYS A 114 -14.01 -12.85 8.37
CA CYS A 114 -13.96 -13.66 7.16
C CYS A 114 -13.19 -14.98 7.38
N VAL A 115 -12.00 -14.90 7.98
CA VAL A 115 -11.12 -16.05 8.20
C VAL A 115 -11.76 -17.08 9.13
N GLU A 116 -12.40 -16.63 10.22
CA GLU A 116 -13.14 -17.53 11.15
C GLU A 116 -14.32 -18.24 10.50
N ARG A 117 -14.82 -17.72 9.36
CA ARG A 117 -15.87 -18.38 8.55
C ARG A 117 -15.29 -19.26 7.43
N GLY A 118 -13.97 -19.39 7.36
CA GLY A 118 -13.29 -20.21 6.35
C GLY A 118 -13.20 -19.57 4.97
N LEU A 119 -13.46 -18.25 4.87
CA LEU A 119 -13.40 -17.49 3.62
C LEU A 119 -11.96 -17.02 3.32
N ALA A 120 -11.56 -17.07 2.06
CA ALA A 120 -10.33 -16.45 1.62
C ALA A 120 -10.48 -14.92 1.60
N VAL A 121 -9.39 -14.18 1.81
CA VAL A 121 -9.42 -12.72 1.95
C VAL A 121 -8.44 -12.05 1.00
N TYR A 122 -8.93 -11.12 0.19
CA TYR A 122 -8.12 -10.08 -0.44
C TYR A 122 -8.28 -8.79 0.40
N LEU A 123 -7.22 -8.38 1.07
CA LEU A 123 -7.24 -7.25 1.99
C LEU A 123 -6.51 -6.06 1.37
N GLU A 124 -7.14 -4.89 1.33
CA GLU A 124 -6.45 -3.69 0.86
C GLU A 124 -5.30 -3.28 1.78
N LYS A 125 -4.35 -2.57 1.16
CA LYS A 125 -3.16 -2.05 1.85
C LYS A 125 -3.47 -0.73 2.61
N PRO A 126 -2.75 -0.43 3.69
CA PRO A 126 -1.96 -1.38 4.47
C PRO A 126 -2.88 -2.31 5.27
N PRO A 127 -2.46 -3.54 5.60
CA PRO A 127 -3.31 -4.44 6.37
C PRO A 127 -3.66 -3.88 7.74
N THR A 128 -2.70 -3.27 8.38
CA THR A 128 -2.77 -2.45 9.59
C THR A 128 -1.46 -1.66 9.72
N LEU A 129 -1.40 -0.66 10.59
CA LEU A 129 -0.18 0.03 11.00
C LEU A 129 0.19 -0.25 12.46
N ASN A 130 -0.60 -1.06 13.16
CA ASN A 130 -0.32 -1.57 14.50
C ASN A 130 0.34 -2.95 14.42
N TRP A 131 1.59 -3.06 14.90
CA TRP A 131 2.33 -4.32 14.89
C TRP A 131 1.66 -5.43 15.69
N ALA A 132 1.07 -5.12 16.85
CA ALA A 132 0.40 -6.11 17.69
C ALA A 132 -0.87 -6.65 17.01
N GLU A 133 -1.64 -5.76 16.38
CA GLU A 133 -2.82 -6.13 15.59
C GLU A 133 -2.43 -7.02 14.39
N LEU A 134 -1.29 -6.76 13.72
CA LEU A 134 -0.78 -7.64 12.67
C LEU A 134 -0.48 -9.04 13.19
N GLU A 135 0.17 -9.16 14.35
CA GLU A 135 0.48 -10.47 14.93
C GLU A 135 -0.80 -11.23 15.32
N GLU A 136 -1.84 -10.54 15.81
CA GLU A 136 -3.16 -11.14 16.03
C GLU A 136 -3.81 -11.62 14.73
N MET A 137 -3.75 -10.82 13.66
CA MET A 137 -4.26 -11.21 12.33
C MET A 137 -3.53 -12.45 11.79
N LEU A 138 -2.20 -12.51 11.94
CA LEU A 138 -1.39 -13.67 11.56
C LEU A 138 -1.73 -14.91 12.38
N ALA A 139 -1.98 -14.76 13.69
CA ALA A 139 -2.40 -15.87 14.54
C ALA A 139 -3.79 -16.42 14.17
N VAL A 140 -4.69 -15.56 13.69
CA VAL A 140 -6.00 -15.97 13.15
C VAL A 140 -5.81 -16.70 11.82
N GLU A 141 -5.03 -16.13 10.90
CA GLU A 141 -4.76 -16.73 9.58
C GLU A 141 -4.09 -18.12 9.69
N ALA A 142 -3.20 -18.32 10.64
CA ALA A 142 -2.52 -19.61 10.87
C ALA A 142 -3.48 -20.79 11.13
N ARG A 143 -4.72 -20.51 11.49
CA ARG A 143 -5.79 -21.51 11.68
C ARG A 143 -6.65 -21.71 10.43
N ALA A 144 -6.41 -20.89 9.40
CA ALA A 144 -7.17 -20.93 8.16
C ALA A 144 -6.54 -21.87 7.14
N GLY A 145 -7.37 -22.40 6.24
CA GLY A 145 -6.89 -23.22 5.12
C GLY A 145 -6.37 -22.42 3.91
N LYS A 146 -6.51 -21.10 3.93
CA LYS A 146 -6.16 -20.21 2.80
C LYS A 146 -5.45 -18.98 3.32
N LEU A 147 -4.42 -18.53 2.58
CA LEU A 147 -3.64 -17.34 2.91
C LEU A 147 -4.29 -16.06 2.35
N THR A 148 -4.23 -14.99 3.11
CA THR A 148 -4.64 -13.65 2.69
C THR A 148 -3.67 -13.08 1.66
N ASN A 149 -4.20 -12.40 0.62
CA ASN A 149 -3.42 -11.51 -0.22
C ASN A 149 -3.63 -10.06 0.22
N VAL A 150 -2.53 -9.32 0.45
CA VAL A 150 -2.59 -7.88 0.74
C VAL A 150 -2.40 -7.09 -0.54
N GLY A 151 -3.20 -6.07 -0.77
CA GLY A 151 -3.30 -5.28 -1.99
C GLY A 151 -2.11 -4.34 -2.26
N PHE A 152 -0.87 -4.76 -2.02
CA PHE A 152 0.33 -4.05 -2.48
C PHE A 152 0.54 -4.30 -3.97
N ASN A 153 -0.01 -3.42 -4.80
CA ASN A 153 -0.25 -3.70 -6.20
C ASN A 153 1.00 -3.78 -7.09
N PHE A 154 2.09 -3.07 -6.79
CA PHE A 154 3.23 -3.01 -7.72
C PHE A 154 4.12 -4.25 -7.75
N THR A 155 3.95 -5.19 -6.84
CA THR A 155 4.70 -6.46 -6.86
C THR A 155 4.22 -7.42 -7.96
N VAL A 156 3.06 -7.19 -8.57
CA VAL A 156 2.57 -7.97 -9.71
C VAL A 156 3.32 -7.66 -11.01
N ASP A 157 3.98 -6.52 -11.08
CA ASP A 157 4.73 -6.05 -12.24
C ASP A 157 5.79 -7.08 -12.69
N PRO A 158 5.69 -7.64 -13.91
CA PRO A 158 6.61 -8.66 -14.41
C PRO A 158 8.04 -8.18 -14.52
N GLN A 159 8.25 -6.90 -14.88
CA GLN A 159 9.54 -6.28 -15.00
C GLN A 159 10.25 -6.19 -13.64
N ARG A 160 9.52 -5.77 -12.60
CA ARG A 160 10.01 -5.76 -11.22
C ARG A 160 10.40 -7.17 -10.75
N GLN A 161 9.55 -8.16 -11.01
CA GLN A 161 9.84 -9.54 -10.65
C GLN A 161 11.05 -10.11 -11.41
N ALA A 162 11.20 -9.77 -12.69
CA ALA A 162 12.36 -10.20 -13.49
C ALA A 162 13.66 -9.61 -12.93
N LEU A 163 13.68 -8.32 -12.63
CA LEU A 163 14.84 -7.67 -11.99
C LEU A 163 15.14 -8.25 -10.61
N LYS A 164 14.11 -8.54 -9.82
CA LYS A 164 14.29 -9.18 -8.52
C LYS A 164 14.88 -10.57 -8.63
N ARG A 165 14.51 -11.38 -9.63
CA ARG A 165 15.14 -12.70 -9.88
C ARG A 165 16.62 -12.52 -10.19
N ARG A 166 16.99 -11.58 -11.07
CA ARG A 166 18.40 -11.27 -11.40
C ARG A 166 19.20 -10.85 -10.16
N LEU A 167 18.60 -10.08 -9.22
CA LEU A 167 19.23 -9.74 -7.94
C LEU A 167 19.46 -11.00 -7.08
N VAL A 168 18.45 -11.87 -6.96
CA VAL A 168 18.53 -13.11 -6.18
C VAL A 168 19.54 -14.09 -6.78
N ASP A 169 19.63 -14.16 -8.11
CA ASP A 169 20.58 -15.00 -8.85
C ASP A 169 22.02 -14.46 -8.78
N GLY A 170 22.23 -13.28 -8.15
CA GLY A 170 23.54 -12.69 -7.92
C GLY A 170 24.16 -12.01 -9.16
N GLU A 171 23.39 -11.75 -10.21
CA GLU A 171 23.89 -11.14 -11.46
C GLU A 171 24.57 -9.78 -11.23
N PHE A 172 24.07 -9.00 -10.27
CA PHE A 172 24.58 -7.66 -9.95
C PHE A 172 25.58 -7.65 -8.78
N GLY A 173 25.93 -8.83 -8.22
CA GLY A 173 26.64 -8.93 -6.95
C GLY A 173 25.74 -8.62 -5.75
N ALA A 174 26.32 -8.47 -4.56
CA ALA A 174 25.56 -8.20 -3.35
C ALA A 174 24.87 -6.83 -3.41
N VAL A 175 23.60 -6.78 -2.97
CA VAL A 175 22.87 -5.53 -2.76
C VAL A 175 23.44 -4.84 -1.54
N GLN A 176 23.86 -3.59 -1.68
CA GLN A 176 24.49 -2.80 -0.62
C GLN A 176 23.53 -1.77 -0.05
N LYS A 177 22.76 -1.12 -0.93
CA LYS A 177 21.84 -0.04 -0.53
C LYS A 177 20.59 -0.03 -1.41
N VAL A 178 19.47 0.25 -0.78
CA VAL A 178 18.18 0.55 -1.43
C VAL A 178 17.74 1.94 -1.03
N GLY A 179 17.22 2.70 -1.97
CA GLY A 179 16.69 4.03 -1.71
C GLY A 179 15.34 4.23 -2.38
N VAL A 180 14.48 4.99 -1.73
CA VAL A 180 13.21 5.47 -2.30
C VAL A 180 12.99 6.93 -1.97
N SER A 181 12.72 7.74 -3.00
CA SER A 181 12.21 9.08 -2.83
C SER A 181 10.84 9.23 -3.49
N ALA A 182 9.93 9.96 -2.84
CA ALA A 182 8.63 10.28 -3.42
C ALA A 182 8.14 11.65 -2.94
N LEU A 183 7.82 12.52 -3.88
CA LEU A 183 7.26 13.84 -3.66
C LEU A 183 5.87 13.88 -4.28
N TRP A 184 4.82 13.78 -3.46
CA TRP A 184 3.43 13.72 -3.90
C TRP A 184 2.61 14.83 -3.24
N PRO A 185 2.47 16.01 -3.87
CA PRO A 185 1.73 17.13 -3.29
C PRO A 185 0.32 16.72 -2.89
N ARG A 186 -0.08 17.11 -1.67
CA ARG A 186 -1.45 16.92 -1.17
C ARG A 186 -1.99 18.26 -0.67
N SER A 187 -3.27 18.51 -0.95
CA SER A 187 -3.94 19.70 -0.45
C SER A 187 -4.61 19.43 0.90
N ASP A 188 -5.08 20.48 1.55
CA ASP A 188 -5.92 20.42 2.75
C ASP A 188 -7.16 19.54 2.57
N ARG A 189 -7.76 19.54 1.36
CA ARG A 189 -8.91 18.67 1.04
C ARG A 189 -8.59 17.18 1.13
N TYR A 190 -7.34 16.79 0.84
CA TYR A 190 -6.92 15.40 1.00
C TYR A 190 -7.05 14.95 2.45
N TYR A 191 -6.68 15.79 3.40
CA TYR A 191 -6.79 15.49 4.83
C TYR A 191 -8.22 15.65 5.37
N ALA A 192 -9.05 16.46 4.72
CA ALA A 192 -10.46 16.60 5.05
C ALA A 192 -11.36 15.45 4.51
N ARG A 193 -10.82 14.49 3.75
CA ARG A 193 -11.58 13.39 3.11
C ARG A 193 -12.27 12.44 4.09
N ALA A 194 -11.74 12.32 5.31
CA ALA A 194 -12.25 11.43 6.34
C ALA A 194 -11.73 11.85 7.72
N GLY A 195 -12.49 11.54 8.78
CA GLY A 195 -12.14 11.92 10.15
C GLY A 195 -10.85 11.30 10.71
N TRP A 196 -10.37 10.22 10.10
CA TRP A 196 -9.11 9.55 10.47
C TRP A 196 -7.89 10.05 9.67
N ALA A 197 -8.11 10.84 8.59
CA ALA A 197 -7.03 11.28 7.71
C ALA A 197 -6.08 12.23 8.45
N GLY A 198 -4.79 11.95 8.38
CA GLY A 198 -3.73 12.69 9.06
C GLY A 198 -3.71 12.51 10.58
N ARG A 199 -4.46 11.55 11.15
CA ARG A 199 -4.50 11.29 12.60
C ARG A 199 -3.46 10.26 13.02
N LEU A 200 -2.97 10.41 14.24
CA LEU A 200 -2.16 9.40 14.93
C LEU A 200 -3.06 8.39 15.65
N LEU A 201 -4.12 8.90 16.27
CA LEU A 201 -5.09 8.12 17.03
C LEU A 201 -6.52 8.49 16.63
N THR A 202 -7.44 7.52 16.68
CA THR A 202 -8.89 7.75 16.65
C THR A 202 -9.54 6.80 17.65
N ASP A 203 -10.34 7.34 18.57
CA ASP A 203 -11.00 6.57 19.63
C ASP A 203 -10.04 5.67 20.43
N GLY A 204 -8.83 6.15 20.69
CA GLY A 204 -7.77 5.44 21.41
C GLY A 204 -7.06 4.35 20.61
N ARG A 205 -7.37 4.16 19.32
CA ARG A 205 -6.70 3.19 18.44
C ARG A 205 -5.64 3.86 17.58
N LEU A 206 -4.53 3.16 17.35
CA LEU A 206 -3.49 3.60 16.43
C LEU A 206 -4.03 3.66 14.99
N ILE A 207 -3.90 4.82 14.38
CA ILE A 207 -4.22 5.07 12.97
C ILE A 207 -2.95 5.27 12.16
N LEU A 208 -2.03 6.12 12.65
CA LEU A 208 -0.74 6.45 12.06
C LEU A 208 -0.84 6.83 10.56
N ASP A 209 -1.96 7.50 10.18
CA ASP A 209 -2.13 7.93 8.79
C ASP A 209 -1.06 8.95 8.42
N SER A 210 -0.27 8.64 7.41
CA SER A 210 0.91 9.41 7.03
C SER A 210 1.27 9.22 5.57
N CYS A 211 2.20 10.04 5.09
CA CYS A 211 2.79 9.87 3.76
C CYS A 211 3.45 8.48 3.59
N LEU A 212 4.11 7.97 4.63
CA LEU A 212 4.80 6.67 4.64
C LEU A 212 3.82 5.49 4.70
N GLY A 213 2.83 5.55 5.62
CA GLY A 213 1.98 4.41 5.98
C GLY A 213 0.81 4.19 5.04
N ASN A 214 0.36 5.21 4.31
CA ASN A 214 -0.86 5.12 3.49
C ASN A 214 -0.65 5.51 2.03
N ALA A 215 -0.49 6.80 1.72
CA ALA A 215 -0.53 7.26 0.32
C ALA A 215 0.62 6.69 -0.51
N MET A 216 1.84 6.69 0.03
CA MET A 216 3.04 6.19 -0.64
C MET A 216 3.49 4.80 -0.14
N ALA A 217 2.60 4.07 0.57
CA ALA A 217 2.86 2.75 1.14
C ALA A 217 3.38 1.72 0.12
N HIS A 218 2.91 1.79 -1.12
CA HIS A 218 3.38 0.90 -2.18
C HIS A 218 4.88 1.04 -2.44
N HIS A 219 5.42 2.27 -2.46
CA HIS A 219 6.84 2.52 -2.69
C HIS A 219 7.69 2.03 -1.51
N VAL A 220 7.20 2.19 -0.28
CA VAL A 220 7.86 1.64 0.92
C VAL A 220 7.92 0.11 0.85
N TYR A 221 6.81 -0.51 0.48
CA TYR A 221 6.73 -1.97 0.35
C TYR A 221 7.65 -2.50 -0.77
N ASN A 222 7.74 -1.76 -1.89
CA ASN A 222 8.68 -2.06 -2.98
C ASN A 222 10.14 -1.96 -2.53
N ALA A 223 10.49 -0.94 -1.73
CA ALA A 223 11.84 -0.80 -1.18
C ALA A 223 12.23 -2.00 -0.32
N LEU A 224 11.31 -2.43 0.56
CA LEU A 224 11.49 -3.63 1.36
C LEU A 224 11.60 -4.90 0.51
N PHE A 225 10.84 -4.98 -0.60
CA PHE A 225 10.96 -6.06 -1.57
C PHE A 225 12.37 -6.11 -2.20
N TRP A 226 12.94 -4.97 -2.58
CA TRP A 226 14.33 -4.91 -3.08
C TRP A 226 15.36 -5.33 -2.01
N CYS A 227 15.11 -5.03 -0.75
CA CYS A 227 15.97 -5.43 0.38
C CYS A 227 15.95 -6.93 0.69
N GLY A 228 14.93 -7.67 0.29
CA GLY A 228 14.83 -9.11 0.50
C GLY A 228 15.57 -9.90 -0.57
N SER A 229 16.89 -9.97 -0.52
CA SER A 229 17.73 -10.50 -1.60
C SER A 229 17.98 -12.01 -1.58
N GLY A 230 17.36 -12.77 -0.65
CA GLY A 230 17.59 -14.22 -0.55
C GLY A 230 16.68 -15.06 -1.45
N THR A 231 15.44 -14.63 -1.67
CA THR A 231 14.49 -15.28 -2.58
C THR A 231 13.63 -14.23 -3.30
N LEU A 232 12.93 -14.65 -4.37
CA LEU A 232 12.03 -13.75 -5.09
C LEU A 232 10.97 -13.12 -4.15
N TRP A 233 10.39 -13.93 -3.28
CA TRP A 233 9.29 -13.52 -2.39
C TRP A 233 9.80 -13.32 -0.95
N GLU A 234 10.77 -12.44 -0.81
CA GLU A 234 11.32 -12.00 0.47
C GLU A 234 11.32 -10.49 0.56
N TRP A 235 10.99 -9.98 1.73
CA TRP A 235 11.07 -8.56 2.10
C TRP A 235 12.10 -8.39 3.22
N GLY A 236 12.92 -7.36 3.12
CA GLY A 236 13.99 -7.10 4.09
C GLY A 236 13.44 -6.82 5.48
N GLY A 237 13.79 -7.65 6.44
CA GLY A 237 13.49 -7.40 7.86
C GLY A 237 14.25 -6.18 8.37
N ILE A 238 13.65 -5.43 9.29
CA ILE A 238 14.25 -4.21 9.86
C ILE A 238 14.96 -4.56 11.16
N GLU A 239 16.21 -4.13 11.32
CA GLU A 239 16.99 -4.27 12.56
C GLU A 239 17.10 -2.97 13.34
N GLU A 240 17.17 -1.83 12.64
CA GLU A 240 17.19 -0.51 13.27
C GLU A 240 16.65 0.56 12.31
N VAL A 241 16.18 1.66 12.89
CA VAL A 241 15.71 2.83 12.15
C VAL A 241 16.24 4.10 12.80
N SER A 242 16.78 5.01 12.00
CA SER A 242 16.97 6.43 12.36
C SER A 242 15.97 7.24 11.55
N ALA A 243 15.28 8.22 12.15
CA ALA A 243 14.25 8.98 11.45
C ALA A 243 14.12 10.42 11.94
N GLU A 244 13.73 11.30 10.99
CA GLU A 244 13.28 12.66 11.24
C GLU A 244 11.89 12.83 10.64
N LEU A 245 10.91 13.25 11.45
CA LEU A 245 9.51 13.38 11.07
C LEU A 245 9.07 14.84 11.13
N TYR A 246 8.35 15.28 10.09
CA TYR A 246 7.89 16.66 9.96
C TYR A 246 6.43 16.71 9.53
N ARG A 247 5.79 17.85 9.83
CA ARG A 247 4.48 18.23 9.32
C ARG A 247 4.43 19.71 9.01
N ALA A 248 3.85 20.05 7.87
CA ALA A 248 3.57 21.41 7.45
C ALA A 248 2.07 21.66 7.27
N HIS A 249 1.26 20.60 7.14
CA HIS A 249 -0.19 20.67 7.14
C HIS A 249 -0.76 20.65 8.57
N GLU A 250 -1.98 21.11 8.74
CA GLU A 250 -2.72 21.09 10.02
C GLU A 250 -3.26 19.68 10.32
N ILE A 251 -2.36 18.74 10.63
CA ILE A 251 -2.64 17.34 10.91
C ILE A 251 -1.91 16.89 12.19
N GLU A 252 -2.29 15.76 12.76
CA GLU A 252 -1.56 15.18 13.91
C GLU A 252 -0.33 14.39 13.46
N GLY A 253 -0.45 13.64 12.38
CA GLY A 253 0.58 12.80 11.81
C GLY A 253 1.68 13.56 11.06
N MET A 254 2.55 12.83 10.42
CA MET A 254 3.60 13.37 9.56
C MET A 254 3.14 13.43 8.10
N ASP A 255 3.49 14.51 7.42
CA ASP A 255 3.39 14.62 5.96
C ASP A 255 4.75 14.54 5.26
N THR A 256 5.83 14.52 6.03
CA THR A 256 7.20 14.46 5.52
C THR A 256 8.05 13.58 6.44
N VAL A 257 8.83 12.67 5.84
CA VAL A 257 9.70 11.73 6.54
C VAL A 257 11.04 11.58 5.83
N PHE A 258 12.09 11.53 6.62
CA PHE A 258 13.41 11.07 6.24
C PHE A 258 13.78 9.92 7.19
N LEU A 259 14.13 8.78 6.66
CA LEU A 259 14.55 7.63 7.46
C LEU A 259 15.70 6.87 6.82
N ARG A 260 16.55 6.32 7.66
CA ARG A 260 17.55 5.31 7.33
C ARG A 260 17.30 4.08 8.17
N ALA A 261 17.28 2.91 7.53
CA ALA A 261 17.14 1.66 8.23
C ALA A 261 18.26 0.68 7.88
N GLY A 262 18.72 -0.08 8.85
CA GLY A 262 19.50 -1.29 8.65
C GLY A 262 18.57 -2.50 8.54
N THR A 263 18.85 -3.38 7.59
CA THR A 263 18.06 -4.59 7.39
C THR A 263 18.80 -5.84 7.86
N SER A 264 18.06 -6.92 8.12
CA SER A 264 18.60 -8.23 8.52
C SER A 264 19.56 -8.87 7.50
N ARG A 265 19.63 -8.30 6.30
CA ARG A 265 20.58 -8.68 5.24
C ARG A 265 21.80 -7.77 5.18
N GLY A 266 21.94 -6.82 6.11
CA GLY A 266 23.01 -5.83 6.09
C GLY A 266 22.88 -4.78 5.00
N ILE A 267 21.70 -4.67 4.36
CA ILE A 267 21.40 -3.67 3.34
C ILE A 267 20.95 -2.38 4.02
N GLU A 268 21.54 -1.26 3.64
CA GLU A 268 21.08 0.06 4.04
C GLU A 268 19.84 0.45 3.23
N LEU A 269 18.79 0.91 3.90
CA LEU A 269 17.56 1.41 3.29
C LEU A 269 17.38 2.90 3.63
N ASP A 270 17.39 3.77 2.62
CA ASP A 270 17.08 5.20 2.75
C ASP A 270 15.72 5.52 2.13
N ILE A 271 14.83 6.20 2.87
CA ILE A 271 13.53 6.66 2.37
C ILE A 271 13.35 8.14 2.70
N ALA A 272 12.98 8.93 1.69
CA ALA A 272 12.60 10.33 1.83
C ALA A 272 11.28 10.59 1.10
N MET A 273 10.23 10.97 1.83
CA MET A 273 8.89 11.17 1.28
C MET A 273 8.24 12.43 1.83
N SER A 274 7.53 13.17 0.95
CA SER A 274 6.78 14.35 1.37
C SER A 274 5.48 14.53 0.60
N HIS A 275 4.44 14.91 1.33
CA HIS A 275 3.21 15.52 0.81
C HIS A 275 3.25 17.05 0.86
N ALA A 276 4.16 17.61 1.65
CA ALA A 276 4.39 19.04 1.77
C ALA A 276 5.44 19.52 0.75
N CYS A 277 5.13 19.33 -0.51
CA CYS A 277 5.98 19.66 -1.66
C CYS A 277 5.16 20.35 -2.77
N ALA A 278 5.84 20.83 -3.80
CA ALA A 278 5.23 21.45 -4.97
C ALA A 278 5.64 20.72 -6.26
N GLY A 279 4.94 20.99 -7.36
CA GLY A 279 5.20 20.40 -8.67
C GLY A 279 4.37 19.16 -8.95
N GLU A 280 4.75 18.43 -9.99
CA GLU A 280 4.12 17.15 -10.35
C GLU A 280 4.56 16.03 -9.41
N PRO A 281 3.69 15.03 -9.14
CA PRO A 281 4.07 13.86 -8.37
C PRO A 281 5.27 13.15 -8.99
N SER A 282 6.25 12.82 -8.16
CA SER A 282 7.45 12.08 -8.58
C SER A 282 7.78 10.96 -7.61
N ASN A 283 8.35 9.89 -8.13
CA ASN A 283 8.89 8.79 -7.34
C ASN A 283 10.10 8.17 -8.05
N GLU A 284 11.03 7.68 -7.27
CA GLU A 284 12.20 6.95 -7.77
C GLU A 284 12.62 5.91 -6.76
N GLU A 285 12.86 4.70 -7.24
CA GLU A 285 13.44 3.59 -6.50
C GLU A 285 14.86 3.35 -7.01
N PHE A 286 15.79 3.15 -6.10
CA PHE A 286 17.21 2.95 -6.41
C PHE A 286 17.74 1.72 -5.69
N VAL A 287 18.52 0.89 -6.39
CA VAL A 287 19.21 -0.28 -5.83
C VAL A 287 20.68 -0.22 -6.23
N ALA A 288 21.56 -0.08 -5.24
CA ALA A 288 23.00 -0.15 -5.43
C ALA A 288 23.52 -1.56 -5.12
N CYS A 289 24.21 -2.15 -6.08
CA CYS A 289 24.85 -3.45 -5.98
C CYS A 289 26.36 -3.32 -6.19
N GLU A 290 27.12 -4.40 -5.95
CA GLU A 290 28.57 -4.43 -6.16
C GLU A 290 28.96 -4.17 -7.61
N ALA A 291 28.23 -4.71 -8.59
CA ALA A 291 28.57 -4.62 -10.01
C ALA A 291 27.72 -3.63 -10.81
N ALA A 292 26.57 -3.18 -10.28
CA ALA A 292 25.64 -2.32 -10.99
C ALA A 292 24.81 -1.44 -10.05
N SER A 293 24.15 -0.42 -10.61
CA SER A 293 23.06 0.30 -9.96
C SER A 293 21.80 0.22 -10.82
N ILE A 294 20.64 0.11 -10.19
CA ILE A 294 19.34 0.03 -10.83
C ILE A 294 18.52 1.25 -10.38
N GLN A 295 17.98 2.00 -11.33
CA GLN A 295 16.92 2.96 -11.11
C GLN A 295 15.61 2.38 -11.63
N TYR A 296 14.54 2.42 -10.81
CA TYR A 296 13.22 1.94 -11.18
C TYR A 296 12.18 3.04 -10.94
N ARG A 297 11.29 3.24 -11.88
CA ARG A 297 10.26 4.27 -11.82
C ARG A 297 8.89 3.68 -12.14
N VAL A 298 7.90 4.09 -11.35
CA VAL A 298 6.49 3.94 -11.69
C VAL A 298 6.04 5.29 -12.25
N LEU A 299 5.69 5.31 -13.52
CA LEU A 299 5.32 6.56 -14.18
C LEU A 299 3.91 6.99 -13.77
N PRO A 300 3.63 8.30 -13.70
CA PRO A 300 2.30 8.79 -13.38
C PRO A 300 1.25 8.27 -14.37
N GLY A 301 0.16 7.72 -13.83
CA GLY A 301 -0.91 7.15 -14.64
C GLY A 301 -2.14 6.82 -13.78
N SER A 302 -3.16 6.21 -14.38
CA SER A 302 -4.29 5.62 -13.65
C SER A 302 -3.92 4.20 -13.21
N LEU A 303 -4.61 3.67 -12.19
CA LEU A 303 -4.43 2.27 -11.76
C LEU A 303 -4.81 1.25 -12.84
N GLU A 304 -5.55 1.68 -13.86
CA GLU A 304 -5.93 0.87 -15.01
C GLU A 304 -4.90 0.91 -16.14
N ARG A 305 -3.95 1.86 -16.06
CA ARG A 305 -2.85 2.03 -17.00
C ARG A 305 -1.62 2.56 -16.28
N ILE A 306 -0.79 1.66 -15.80
CA ILE A 306 0.50 1.97 -15.17
C ILE A 306 1.60 1.60 -16.15
N ASP A 307 2.49 2.53 -16.35
CA ASP A 307 3.73 2.34 -17.08
C ASP A 307 4.89 2.31 -16.10
N THR A 308 5.88 1.45 -16.34
CA THR A 308 7.10 1.38 -15.51
C THR A 308 8.33 1.40 -16.38
N SER A 309 9.44 1.87 -15.83
CA SER A 309 10.73 1.88 -16.52
C SER A 309 11.89 1.59 -15.57
N TYR A 310 12.96 1.04 -16.10
CA TYR A 310 14.21 0.92 -15.37
C TYR A 310 15.43 1.31 -16.22
N GLU A 311 16.49 1.70 -15.52
CA GLU A 311 17.82 1.84 -16.06
C GLU A 311 18.81 1.11 -15.15
N ILE A 312 19.65 0.24 -15.74
CA ILE A 312 20.75 -0.43 -15.05
C ILE A 312 22.05 0.16 -15.57
N LYS A 313 22.88 0.69 -14.67
CA LYS A 313 24.24 1.15 -14.98
C LYS A 313 25.25 0.19 -14.37
N TRP A 314 25.96 -0.52 -15.20
CA TRP A 314 27.04 -1.42 -14.80
C TRP A 314 28.34 -0.65 -14.54
N ARG A 315 29.15 -1.13 -13.61
CA ARG A 315 30.47 -0.51 -13.34
C ARG A 315 31.44 -0.59 -14.51
N ASP A 316 31.25 -1.50 -15.43
CA ASP A 316 32.01 -1.60 -16.66
C ASP A 316 31.57 -0.61 -17.77
N GLY A 317 30.58 0.23 -17.49
CA GLY A 317 30.06 1.26 -18.39
C GLY A 317 28.90 0.79 -19.27
N ARG A 318 28.45 -0.46 -19.22
CA ARG A 318 27.26 -0.92 -19.92
C ARG A 318 26.01 -0.23 -19.30
N ILE A 319 25.03 0.06 -20.15
CA ILE A 319 23.71 0.57 -19.75
C ILE A 319 22.65 -0.36 -20.35
N GLU A 320 21.68 -0.73 -19.55
CA GLU A 320 20.50 -1.49 -19.96
C GLU A 320 19.26 -0.74 -19.52
N THR A 321 18.26 -0.66 -20.38
CA THR A 321 16.97 -0.01 -20.07
C THR A 321 15.82 -0.94 -20.42
N GLY A 322 14.69 -0.79 -19.75
CA GLY A 322 13.45 -1.49 -20.08
C GLY A 322 12.25 -0.66 -19.68
N GLU A 323 11.16 -0.90 -20.38
CA GLU A 323 9.88 -0.26 -20.18
C GLU A 323 8.77 -1.31 -20.24
N GLU A 324 7.73 -1.16 -19.41
CA GLU A 324 6.52 -1.97 -19.43
C GLU A 324 5.32 -1.01 -19.45
N GLU A 325 4.45 -1.19 -20.43
CA GLU A 325 3.35 -0.26 -20.71
C GLU A 325 1.97 -0.87 -20.44
N ALA A 326 1.03 0.00 -20.10
CA ALA A 326 -0.41 -0.27 -20.07
C ALA A 326 -0.85 -1.39 -19.13
N MET A 327 -0.15 -1.60 -18.00
CA MET A 327 -0.54 -2.57 -16.98
C MET A 327 -1.78 -2.10 -16.19
N ASN A 328 -2.80 -2.95 -16.13
CA ASN A 328 -3.87 -2.81 -15.13
C ASN A 328 -3.49 -3.60 -13.88
N ILE A 329 -2.83 -2.92 -12.93
CA ILE A 329 -2.26 -3.56 -11.74
C ILE A 329 -3.32 -4.12 -10.78
N VAL A 330 -4.53 -3.56 -10.77
CA VAL A 330 -5.62 -4.06 -9.92
C VAL A 330 -6.16 -5.38 -10.46
N ASP A 331 -6.48 -5.43 -11.76
CA ASP A 331 -6.92 -6.66 -12.41
C ASP A 331 -5.86 -7.76 -12.33
N MET A 332 -4.57 -7.42 -12.55
CA MET A 332 -3.45 -8.36 -12.45
C MET A 332 -3.30 -8.94 -11.04
N ASN A 333 -3.43 -8.12 -9.99
CA ASN A 333 -3.35 -8.60 -8.60
C ASN A 333 -4.52 -9.51 -8.23
N LEU A 334 -5.74 -9.17 -8.66
CA LEU A 334 -6.91 -10.04 -8.46
C LEU A 334 -6.72 -11.38 -9.18
N ARG A 335 -6.29 -11.37 -10.45
CA ARG A 335 -5.99 -12.59 -11.21
C ARG A 335 -4.91 -13.45 -10.57
N ALA A 336 -3.84 -12.84 -10.07
CA ALA A 336 -2.79 -13.57 -9.36
C ALA A 336 -3.33 -14.25 -8.08
N TYR A 337 -4.20 -13.56 -7.34
CA TYR A 337 -4.83 -14.17 -6.17
C TYR A 337 -5.84 -15.25 -6.57
N PHE A 338 -6.58 -15.08 -7.63
CA PHE A 338 -7.48 -16.11 -8.17
C PHE A 338 -6.70 -17.36 -8.63
N ALA A 339 -5.53 -17.17 -9.26
CA ALA A 339 -4.64 -18.27 -9.63
C ALA A 339 -4.17 -19.06 -8.40
N TYR A 340 -3.81 -18.39 -7.29
CA TYR A 340 -3.52 -19.05 -6.02
C TYR A 340 -4.73 -19.85 -5.50
N LEU A 341 -5.92 -19.27 -5.49
CA LEU A 341 -7.13 -19.95 -4.99
C LEU A 341 -7.53 -21.16 -5.82
N ARG A 342 -7.16 -21.19 -7.10
CA ARG A 342 -7.33 -22.32 -8.01
C ARG A 342 -6.24 -23.38 -7.92
N GLY A 343 -5.18 -23.13 -7.11
CA GLY A 343 -4.02 -24.02 -7.00
C GLY A 343 -3.03 -23.94 -8.16
N GLU A 344 -3.10 -22.88 -8.97
CA GLU A 344 -2.17 -22.60 -10.08
C GLU A 344 -0.89 -21.91 -9.57
N MET A 345 -0.91 -21.37 -8.35
CA MET A 345 0.22 -20.78 -7.64
C MET A 345 0.29 -21.33 -6.21
N ASP A 346 1.51 -21.56 -5.71
CA ASP A 346 1.75 -22.11 -4.37
C ASP A 346 1.49 -21.10 -3.25
N ARG A 347 1.46 -19.80 -3.56
CA ARG A 347 1.25 -18.71 -2.59
C ARG A 347 0.61 -17.49 -3.24
N PRO A 348 -0.07 -16.62 -2.46
CA PRO A 348 -0.40 -15.28 -2.89
C PRO A 348 0.86 -14.45 -3.15
N LEU A 349 0.77 -13.44 -4.00
CA LEU A 349 1.91 -12.53 -4.26
C LEU A 349 2.38 -11.84 -2.98
N ASN A 350 1.44 -11.29 -2.21
CA ASN A 350 1.71 -10.54 -0.98
C ASN A 350 0.95 -11.19 0.18
N ARG A 351 1.55 -12.15 0.87
CA ARG A 351 0.94 -12.73 2.06
C ARG A 351 0.88 -11.71 3.19
N LEU A 352 -0.05 -11.90 4.12
CA LEU A 352 -0.16 -11.04 5.30
C LEU A 352 1.18 -10.95 6.07
N VAL A 353 1.89 -12.06 6.23
CA VAL A 353 3.21 -12.11 6.90
C VAL A 353 4.29 -11.30 6.19
N ASP A 354 4.21 -11.15 4.87
CA ASP A 354 5.17 -10.36 4.09
C ASP A 354 5.05 -8.86 4.38
N SER A 355 3.95 -8.43 5.01
CA SER A 355 3.73 -7.05 5.46
C SER A 355 4.43 -6.71 6.78
N ARG A 356 4.96 -7.71 7.51
CA ARG A 356 5.59 -7.49 8.82
C ARG A 356 6.71 -6.44 8.79
N PRO A 357 7.68 -6.47 7.85
CA PRO A 357 8.72 -5.44 7.78
C PRO A 357 8.15 -4.03 7.54
N PHE A 358 7.10 -3.92 6.73
CA PHE A 358 6.42 -2.65 6.46
C PHE A 358 5.75 -2.08 7.72
N VAL A 359 5.01 -2.91 8.45
CA VAL A 359 4.32 -2.49 9.68
C VAL A 359 5.32 -2.15 10.79
N HIS A 360 6.40 -2.94 10.93
CA HIS A 360 7.49 -2.64 11.87
C HIS A 360 8.15 -1.29 11.54
N LEU A 361 8.52 -1.05 10.28
CA LEU A 361 9.14 0.19 9.84
C LEU A 361 8.25 1.40 10.18
N ASN A 362 6.93 1.31 9.91
CA ASN A 362 5.98 2.36 10.22
C ASN A 362 5.86 2.68 11.72
N GLY A 363 5.99 1.69 12.60
CA GLY A 363 6.06 1.92 14.05
C GLY A 363 7.40 2.50 14.49
N LEU A 364 8.50 1.93 13.98
CA LEU A 364 9.86 2.29 14.38
C LEU A 364 10.24 3.74 14.04
N VAL A 365 9.70 4.33 12.97
CA VAL A 365 9.99 5.73 12.64
C VAL A 365 9.50 6.70 13.71
N TYR A 366 8.37 6.43 14.34
CA TYR A 366 7.85 7.24 15.44
C TYR A 366 8.70 7.05 16.72
N LEU A 367 9.08 5.81 17.01
CA LEU A 367 9.96 5.50 18.14
C LEU A 367 11.34 6.13 17.99
N ALA A 368 11.90 6.13 16.78
CA ALA A 368 13.17 6.76 16.46
C ALA A 368 13.10 8.28 16.59
N ALA A 369 12.12 8.91 15.96
CA ALA A 369 12.00 10.36 15.94
C ALA A 369 11.55 10.94 17.29
N LYS A 370 10.73 10.22 18.06
CA LYS A 370 10.15 10.61 19.38
C LYS A 370 9.30 11.88 19.35
N ARG A 371 9.22 12.57 18.22
CA ARG A 371 8.40 13.77 17.95
C ARG A 371 8.16 13.95 16.46
N ILE A 372 7.11 14.68 16.12
CA ILE A 372 6.88 15.21 14.79
C ILE A 372 7.13 16.72 14.85
N THR A 373 8.14 17.20 14.14
CA THR A 373 8.50 18.62 14.12
C THR A 373 7.52 19.39 13.24
N THR A 374 6.79 20.35 13.81
CA THR A 374 5.94 21.25 13.02
C THR A 374 6.81 22.29 12.33
N VAL A 375 6.70 22.37 11.01
CA VAL A 375 7.40 23.39 10.21
C VAL A 375 6.63 24.69 10.31
N SER A 376 7.30 25.78 10.72
CA SER A 376 6.67 27.09 10.89
C SER A 376 6.23 27.69 9.56
N ALA A 377 5.20 28.53 9.59
CA ALA A 377 4.56 29.08 8.41
C ALA A 377 5.49 29.93 7.52
N ASP A 378 6.47 30.61 8.11
CA ASP A 378 7.50 31.41 7.41
C ASP A 378 8.51 30.54 6.64
N LEU A 379 8.59 29.26 6.96
CA LEU A 379 9.41 28.25 6.27
C LEU A 379 8.63 27.41 5.26
N THR A 380 7.38 27.80 4.98
CA THR A 380 6.50 27.13 4.01
C THR A 380 5.97 28.11 2.97
N LYS A 381 5.52 27.57 1.85
CA LYS A 381 4.77 28.29 0.81
C LYS A 381 3.41 27.66 0.63
N LYS A 382 2.34 28.45 0.65
CA LYS A 382 0.97 28.00 0.36
C LYS A 382 0.56 28.42 -1.05
N THR A 383 -0.08 27.50 -1.77
CA THR A 383 -0.65 27.74 -3.11
C THR A 383 -2.07 27.20 -3.13
N THR A 384 -3.06 28.07 -3.36
CA THR A 384 -4.47 27.67 -3.41
C THR A 384 -4.92 27.52 -4.86
N LEU A 385 -5.47 26.35 -5.20
CA LEU A 385 -6.12 26.07 -6.47
C LEU A 385 -7.63 25.93 -6.23
N PRO A 386 -8.51 26.63 -6.98
CA PRO A 386 -9.95 26.70 -6.68
C PRO A 386 -10.63 25.34 -6.55
N GLU A 387 -10.28 24.39 -7.40
CA GLU A 387 -10.90 23.06 -7.43
C GLU A 387 -10.20 22.03 -6.55
N SER A 388 -8.91 22.22 -6.21
CA SER A 388 -8.08 21.23 -5.54
C SER A 388 -7.77 21.55 -4.08
N GLY A 389 -8.02 22.79 -3.62
CA GLY A 389 -7.71 23.25 -2.26
C GLY A 389 -6.34 23.90 -2.12
N THR A 390 -5.85 24.02 -0.89
CA THR A 390 -4.58 24.67 -0.57
C THR A 390 -3.48 23.62 -0.40
N PHE A 391 -2.43 23.77 -1.18
CA PHE A 391 -1.19 22.99 -1.08
C PHE A 391 -0.19 23.75 -0.22
N THR A 392 0.45 23.04 0.70
CA THR A 392 1.55 23.56 1.52
C THR A 392 2.85 22.90 1.10
N SER A 393 3.89 23.67 0.86
CA SER A 393 5.21 23.18 0.48
C SER A 393 6.26 23.69 1.45
N ILE A 394 7.11 22.82 1.98
CA ILE A 394 8.27 23.19 2.81
C ILE A 394 9.35 23.78 1.89
N ASN A 395 9.98 24.88 2.33
CA ASN A 395 11.05 25.50 1.56
C ASN A 395 12.25 24.56 1.42
N ALA A 396 12.79 24.45 0.21
CA ALA A 396 13.94 23.59 -0.14
C ALA A 396 13.72 22.08 0.12
N ILE A 397 12.46 21.59 0.12
CA ILE A 397 12.18 20.18 0.38
C ILE A 397 12.74 19.23 -0.69
N ALA A 398 12.71 19.63 -1.97
CA ALA A 398 13.23 18.83 -3.06
C ALA A 398 14.75 18.69 -2.99
N GLU A 399 15.45 19.78 -2.68
CA GLU A 399 16.90 19.81 -2.48
C GLU A 399 17.30 18.98 -1.25
N ALA A 400 16.51 19.06 -0.16
CA ALA A 400 16.72 18.27 1.04
C ALA A 400 16.60 16.76 0.75
N VAL A 401 15.58 16.37 0.00
CA VAL A 401 15.40 14.97 -0.44
C VAL A 401 16.57 14.53 -1.32
N GLN A 402 16.96 15.33 -2.29
CA GLN A 402 18.10 15.00 -3.18
C GLN A 402 19.40 14.85 -2.38
N CYS A 403 19.70 15.76 -1.45
CA CYS A 403 20.89 15.70 -0.60
C CYS A 403 20.88 14.43 0.29
N PHE A 404 19.74 14.10 0.90
CA PHE A 404 19.60 12.88 1.69
C PHE A 404 19.85 11.63 0.85
N MET A 405 19.24 11.54 -0.33
CA MET A 405 19.36 10.36 -1.21
C MET A 405 20.77 10.20 -1.80
N THR A 406 21.52 11.29 -2.03
CA THR A 406 22.83 11.25 -2.66
C THR A 406 23.99 11.27 -1.66
N ALA A 407 23.92 12.12 -0.63
CA ALA A 407 24.95 12.31 0.38
C ALA A 407 24.65 11.62 1.72
N GLY A 408 23.44 11.11 1.90
CA GLY A 408 23.01 10.44 3.14
C GLY A 408 22.84 11.38 4.33
N GLN A 409 22.76 12.70 4.11
CA GLN A 409 22.63 13.70 5.17
C GLN A 409 21.17 13.97 5.49
N PHE A 410 20.79 13.74 6.76
CA PHE A 410 19.45 14.14 7.24
C PHE A 410 19.25 15.66 7.16
N PRO A 411 18.01 16.16 7.05
CA PRO A 411 17.74 17.61 7.03
C PRO A 411 18.39 18.38 8.17
N SER A 412 18.45 17.84 9.38
CA SER A 412 19.14 18.46 10.52
C SER A 412 20.66 18.57 10.32
N GLU A 413 21.26 17.63 9.60
CA GLU A 413 22.69 17.63 9.28
C GLU A 413 23.02 18.58 8.11
N GLN A 414 22.03 18.87 7.26
CA GLN A 414 22.12 19.88 6.19
C GLN A 414 21.99 21.32 6.74
N GLY A 415 21.68 21.49 8.05
CA GLY A 415 21.51 22.80 8.67
C GLY A 415 20.25 23.56 8.25
N LEU A 416 19.22 22.86 7.79
CA LEU A 416 17.96 23.48 7.37
C LEU A 416 17.19 24.05 8.55
N ALA A 417 16.70 25.28 8.43
CA ALA A 417 16.07 26.02 9.53
C ALA A 417 14.80 25.35 10.10
N TRP A 418 14.12 24.54 9.28
CA TRP A 418 12.92 23.80 9.69
C TRP A 418 13.25 22.41 10.28
N ALA A 419 14.50 21.98 10.21
CA ALA A 419 14.87 20.63 10.57
C ALA A 419 15.17 20.49 12.07
N ALA A 420 14.91 19.30 12.59
CA ALA A 420 15.24 18.93 13.96
C ALA A 420 15.71 17.48 14.01
N ARG A 421 16.82 17.27 14.70
CA ARG A 421 17.46 15.96 14.81
C ARG A 421 16.52 14.94 15.44
N GLY A 422 16.39 13.78 14.81
CA GLY A 422 15.74 12.60 15.34
C GLY A 422 16.70 11.71 16.13
N GLY A 423 16.25 10.51 16.43
CA GLY A 423 17.03 9.48 17.13
C GLY A 423 16.99 8.14 16.38
N ARG A 424 17.14 7.07 17.14
CA ARG A 424 17.23 5.69 16.66
C ARG A 424 16.29 4.81 17.47
N ALA A 425 15.73 3.76 16.82
CA ALA A 425 14.94 2.73 17.47
C ALA A 425 15.21 1.35 16.85
N VAL A 426 14.93 0.30 17.62
CA VAL A 426 15.07 -1.11 17.23
C VAL A 426 13.76 -1.87 17.43
N PRO A 427 13.51 -3.00 16.75
CA PRO A 427 12.24 -3.73 16.85
C PRO A 427 11.79 -4.11 18.25
N GLY A 428 12.74 -4.35 19.17
CA GLY A 428 12.43 -4.62 20.58
C GLY A 428 11.70 -3.49 21.31
N GLU A 429 11.68 -2.27 20.75
CA GLU A 429 10.99 -1.12 21.31
C GLU A 429 9.52 -1.00 20.87
N LEU A 430 9.07 -1.76 19.85
CA LEU A 430 7.70 -1.72 19.33
C LEU A 430 6.60 -1.84 20.41
N PRO A 431 6.76 -2.62 21.49
CA PRO A 431 5.77 -2.64 22.57
C PRO A 431 5.51 -1.27 23.24
N SER A 432 6.42 -0.31 23.11
CA SER A 432 6.27 1.04 23.67
C SER A 432 5.56 2.03 22.71
N LEU A 433 5.22 1.61 21.48
CA LEU A 433 4.72 2.49 20.43
C LEU A 433 3.46 3.25 20.85
N GLU A 434 2.48 2.58 21.44
CA GLU A 434 1.22 3.20 21.86
C GLU A 434 1.45 4.34 22.87
N ALA A 435 2.35 4.14 23.83
CA ALA A 435 2.68 5.15 24.82
C ALA A 435 3.36 6.37 24.18
N VAL A 436 4.30 6.15 23.24
CA VAL A 436 4.99 7.22 22.52
C VAL A 436 4.02 8.02 21.65
N ILE A 437 3.13 7.33 20.91
CA ILE A 437 2.12 7.99 20.09
C ILE A 437 1.11 8.78 20.94
N ALA A 438 0.68 8.25 22.07
CA ALA A 438 -0.20 8.96 22.99
C ALA A 438 0.43 10.27 23.52
N GLU A 439 1.75 10.30 23.74
CA GLU A 439 2.45 11.53 24.12
C GLU A 439 2.59 12.51 22.95
N MET A 440 2.94 12.02 21.76
CA MET A 440 3.02 12.86 20.55
C MET A 440 1.67 13.52 20.22
N SER A 441 0.55 12.81 20.42
CA SER A 441 -0.78 13.34 20.18
C SER A 441 -1.14 14.50 21.12
N LYS A 442 -0.72 14.46 22.39
CA LYS A 442 -0.96 15.55 23.36
C LYS A 442 -0.22 16.84 22.98
N ASP A 443 0.95 16.75 22.37
CA ASP A 443 1.74 17.93 22.01
C ASP A 443 1.10 18.75 20.88
N VAL A 444 0.29 18.13 20.04
CA VAL A 444 -0.49 18.83 19.00
C VAL A 444 -1.50 19.79 19.62
N TYR A 445 -2.21 19.38 20.67
CA TYR A 445 -3.25 20.18 21.30
C TYR A 445 -2.70 21.30 22.19
N LYS A 446 -1.52 21.15 22.81
CA LYS A 446 -0.89 22.21 23.61
C LYS A 446 -0.48 23.42 22.78
N HIS A 447 -0.14 23.26 21.51
CA HIS A 447 0.23 24.36 20.63
C HIS A 447 -0.99 25.13 20.14
N SER A 448 -2.15 24.50 19.95
CA SER A 448 -3.40 25.16 19.56
C SER A 448 -3.97 26.05 20.67
N ASP A 449 -3.91 25.61 21.93
CA ASP A 449 -4.40 26.39 23.08
C ASP A 449 -3.51 27.62 23.39
N SER A 450 -2.21 27.54 23.11
CA SER A 450 -1.29 28.68 23.30
C SER A 450 -1.44 29.80 22.27
N GLU A 451 -1.95 29.51 21.08
CA GLU A 451 -2.25 30.50 20.05
C GLU A 451 -3.61 31.18 20.28
N ILE A 452 -4.60 30.45 20.82
CA ILE A 452 -5.93 31.00 21.17
C ILE A 452 -5.82 31.96 22.37
N SER A 453 -4.89 31.72 23.31
CA SER A 453 -4.69 32.58 24.48
C SER A 453 -3.83 33.83 24.19
N ARG A 454 -3.31 34.01 22.97
CA ARG A 454 -2.54 35.18 22.52
C ARG A 454 -3.27 36.06 21.52
N ARG A 455 -4.52 35.76 21.21
CA ARG A 455 -5.45 36.59 20.45
C ARG A 455 -6.56 37.11 21.38
#